data_7bcf7f854cc2d624e8a84ea07344441d
#
_entry.id   7bcf7f854cc2d624e8a84ea07344441d
#
_cell.length_a   1.000
_cell.length_b   1.000
_cell.length_c   1.000
_cell.angle_alpha   90.00
_cell.angle_beta   90.00
_cell.angle_gamma   90.00
#
_symmetry.space_group_name_H-M   'P 1'
#
loop_
_entity.id
_entity.type
_entity.pdbx_description
1 polymer ?
#
loop_
_entity_poly.entity_id
_entity_poly.type
_entity_poly.pdbx_seq_one_letter_code
_entity_poly.pdbx_strand_id
1 'polypeptide(L)'
;MIEFRNVSKTYDTGTEAVHNANFVIEKGDFAFLVGSSGSGKSTLIKLILKEEEPTSGNIIINGKDTTFLKPNRIPFLRRSMGVVFQDFRLLPDRTVYDNVAYAMYIVRATPRHIRRQVPMILSLVGLSNKAKMYPNELSGG
;
A
#
# COMPACT_ATOMS: atom_id res chain seq x y z
N MET A 1 13.84 0.33 -2.28
CA MET A 1 14.19 1.46 -3.16
C MET A 1 13.01 1.76 -4.07
N ILE A 2 12.63 3.02 -4.16
CA ILE A 2 11.61 3.55 -5.10
C ILE A 2 12.26 4.71 -5.83
N GLU A 3 12.19 4.72 -7.15
CA GLU A 3 12.78 5.77 -7.97
C GLU A 3 11.79 6.27 -9.02
N PHE A 4 11.64 7.59 -9.11
CA PHE A 4 10.87 8.29 -10.12
C PHE A 4 11.81 9.01 -11.07
N ARG A 5 11.64 8.78 -12.37
CA ARG A 5 12.44 9.40 -13.45
C ARG A 5 11.52 10.15 -14.39
N ASN A 6 11.55 11.47 -14.32
CA ASN A 6 10.76 12.38 -15.16
C ASN A 6 9.26 12.04 -15.19
N VAL A 7 8.71 11.61 -14.05
CA VAL A 7 7.33 11.12 -13.96
C VAL A 7 6.35 12.28 -13.95
N SER A 8 5.41 12.26 -14.89
CA SER A 8 4.25 13.17 -14.88
C SER A 8 2.95 12.37 -14.90
N LYS A 9 1.91 12.93 -14.30
CA LYS A 9 0.55 12.40 -14.34
C LYS A 9 -0.44 13.50 -14.58
N THR A 10 -1.10 13.45 -15.72
CA THR A 10 -2.27 14.27 -16.06
C THR A 10 -3.48 13.36 -16.14
N TYR A 11 -4.56 13.72 -15.47
CA TYR A 11 -5.84 13.02 -15.53
C TYR A 11 -6.64 13.44 -16.78
N ASP A 12 -7.63 12.65 -17.19
CA ASP A 12 -8.49 12.93 -18.33
C ASP A 12 -9.27 14.26 -18.19
N THR A 13 -9.45 14.74 -16.98
CA THR A 13 -9.99 16.06 -16.65
C THR A 13 -9.09 17.24 -17.02
N GLY A 14 -7.87 16.96 -17.51
CA GLY A 14 -6.84 17.97 -17.78
C GLY A 14 -6.04 18.40 -16.54
N THR A 15 -6.33 17.84 -15.35
CA THR A 15 -5.60 18.17 -14.13
C THR A 15 -4.24 17.50 -14.12
N GLU A 16 -3.17 18.30 -14.14
CA GLU A 16 -1.81 17.81 -13.93
C GLU A 16 -1.55 17.64 -12.43
N ALA A 17 -1.55 16.40 -11.96
CA ALA A 17 -1.41 16.07 -10.54
C ALA A 17 0.05 15.84 -10.11
N VAL A 18 0.91 15.44 -11.06
CA VAL A 18 2.35 15.28 -10.87
C VAL A 18 3.06 15.83 -12.09
N HIS A 19 4.03 16.69 -11.89
CA HIS A 19 4.82 17.31 -12.95
C HIS A 19 6.29 16.95 -12.79
N ASN A 20 6.87 16.26 -13.78
CA ASN A 20 8.30 15.95 -13.93
C ASN A 20 8.97 15.53 -12.60
N ALA A 21 8.34 14.64 -11.84
CA ALA A 21 8.86 14.19 -10.56
C ALA A 21 10.14 13.36 -10.75
N ASN A 22 11.19 13.76 -10.03
CA ASN A 22 12.49 13.09 -10.03
C ASN A 22 12.97 12.95 -8.59
N PHE A 23 13.01 11.73 -8.06
CA PHE A 23 13.52 11.43 -6.73
C PHE A 23 13.84 9.95 -6.56
N VAL A 24 14.63 9.63 -5.55
CA VAL A 24 14.93 8.27 -5.12
C VAL A 24 14.68 8.18 -3.62
N ILE A 25 14.01 7.10 -3.20
CA ILE A 25 13.91 6.68 -1.80
C ILE A 25 14.69 5.37 -1.69
N GLU A 26 15.80 5.42 -0.98
CA GLU A 26 16.66 4.24 -0.84
C GLU A 26 16.12 3.22 0.15
N LYS A 27 16.74 2.04 0.17
CA LYS A 27 16.40 1.02 1.16
C LYS A 27 16.84 1.46 2.55
N GLY A 28 15.90 1.55 3.47
CA GLY A 28 16.13 1.98 4.85
C GLY A 28 15.81 3.44 5.11
N ASP A 29 15.50 4.22 4.06
CA ASP A 29 15.09 5.60 4.22
C ASP A 29 13.71 5.69 4.89
N PHE A 30 13.53 6.79 5.62
CA PHE A 30 12.26 7.26 6.13
C PHE A 30 11.94 8.61 5.49
N ALA A 31 10.99 8.62 4.55
CA ALA A 31 10.66 9.79 3.75
C ALA A 31 9.28 10.35 4.10
N PHE A 32 9.18 11.68 4.27
CA PHE A 32 7.92 12.39 4.39
C PHE A 32 7.51 12.99 3.05
N LEU A 33 6.25 12.77 2.66
CA LEU A 33 5.63 13.43 1.53
C LEU A 33 4.75 14.58 2.05
N VAL A 34 5.25 15.81 1.93
CA VAL A 34 4.60 17.03 2.44
C VAL A 34 4.05 17.88 1.32
N GLY A 35 3.00 18.64 1.61
CA GLY A 35 2.36 19.55 0.65
C GLY A 35 0.92 19.85 1.03
N SER A 36 0.33 20.89 0.43
CA SER A 36 -1.08 21.27 0.60
C SER A 36 -2.04 20.17 0.11
N SER A 37 -3.33 20.29 0.45
CA SER A 37 -4.36 19.43 -0.15
C SER A 37 -4.37 19.62 -1.67
N GLY A 38 -4.51 18.54 -2.42
CA GLY A 38 -4.49 18.58 -3.89
C GLY A 38 -3.10 18.65 -4.53
N SER A 39 -2.00 18.69 -3.76
CA SER A 39 -0.63 18.78 -4.32
C SER A 39 -0.09 17.47 -4.94
N GLY A 40 -0.95 16.49 -5.23
CA GLY A 40 -0.52 15.25 -5.91
C GLY A 40 -0.01 14.14 -5.01
N LYS A 41 0.04 14.31 -3.68
CA LYS A 41 0.55 13.27 -2.74
C LYS A 41 -0.13 11.91 -2.90
N SER A 42 -1.46 11.91 -2.92
CA SER A 42 -2.24 10.68 -3.11
C SER A 42 -2.02 10.07 -4.50
N THR A 43 -1.78 10.90 -5.51
CA THR A 43 -1.46 10.46 -6.87
C THR A 43 -0.10 9.75 -6.91
N LEU A 44 0.90 10.27 -6.21
CA LEU A 44 2.21 9.58 -6.10
C LEU A 44 2.07 8.19 -5.48
N ILE A 45 1.29 8.06 -4.40
CA ILE A 45 1.03 6.75 -3.78
C ILE A 45 0.28 5.82 -4.74
N LYS A 46 -0.74 6.31 -5.45
CA LYS A 46 -1.47 5.52 -6.46
C LYS A 46 -0.57 5.05 -7.60
N LEU A 47 0.37 5.88 -8.04
CA LEU A 47 1.36 5.51 -9.06
C LEU A 47 2.28 4.39 -8.55
N ILE A 48 2.78 4.49 -7.31
CA ILE A 48 3.60 3.43 -6.68
C ILE A 48 2.82 2.12 -6.58
N LEU A 49 1.54 2.19 -6.20
CA LEU A 49 0.66 1.02 -6.07
C LEU A 49 0.12 0.49 -7.40
N LYS A 50 0.43 1.15 -8.53
CA LYS A 50 -0.17 0.83 -9.84
C LYS A 50 -1.71 0.86 -9.80
N GLU A 51 -2.28 1.78 -9.03
CA GLU A 51 -3.71 2.16 -9.12
C GLU A 51 -3.92 3.18 -10.23
N GLU A 52 -2.87 3.92 -10.57
CA GLU A 52 -2.78 4.86 -11.68
C GLU A 52 -1.54 4.57 -12.52
N GLU A 53 -1.60 4.91 -13.81
CA GLU A 53 -0.46 4.89 -14.72
C GLU A 53 0.11 6.30 -14.90
N PRO A 54 1.43 6.47 -14.99
CA PRO A 54 2.00 7.76 -15.32
C PRO A 54 1.66 8.13 -16.78
N THR A 55 1.52 9.42 -17.05
CA THR A 55 1.38 9.94 -18.43
C THR A 55 2.73 9.93 -19.16
N SER A 56 3.81 10.15 -18.41
CA SER A 56 5.19 10.06 -18.91
C SER A 56 6.17 9.70 -17.81
N GLY A 57 7.40 9.35 -18.19
CA GLY A 57 8.45 8.96 -17.27
C GLY A 57 8.39 7.51 -16.81
N ASN A 58 9.29 7.13 -15.91
CA ASN A 58 9.45 5.76 -15.45
C ASN A 58 9.45 5.67 -13.93
N ILE A 59 8.84 4.60 -13.41
CA ILE A 59 8.80 4.28 -11.97
C ILE A 59 9.51 2.95 -11.76
N ILE A 60 10.62 2.99 -11.01
CA ILE A 60 11.43 1.82 -10.69
C ILE A 60 11.21 1.44 -9.21
N ILE A 61 10.84 0.19 -8.94
CA ILE A 61 10.63 -0.33 -7.59
C ILE A 61 11.52 -1.56 -7.41
N ASN A 62 12.41 -1.50 -6.43
CA ASN A 62 13.41 -2.55 -6.15
C ASN A 62 14.20 -2.97 -7.40
N GLY A 63 14.63 -1.97 -8.20
CA GLY A 63 15.42 -2.17 -9.42
C GLY A 63 14.63 -2.67 -10.63
N LYS A 64 13.31 -2.80 -10.52
CA LYS A 64 12.44 -3.21 -11.62
C LYS A 64 11.59 -2.04 -12.10
N ASP A 65 11.64 -1.76 -13.41
CA ASP A 65 10.71 -0.80 -14.02
C ASP A 65 9.29 -1.36 -13.94
N THR A 66 8.42 -0.61 -13.26
CA THR A 66 7.01 -0.97 -13.08
C THR A 66 6.08 -0.19 -14.01
N THR A 67 6.61 0.72 -14.82
CA THR A 67 5.83 1.65 -15.67
C THR A 67 4.88 0.89 -16.60
N PHE A 68 5.37 -0.15 -17.25
CA PHE A 68 4.59 -0.98 -18.19
C PHE A 68 4.30 -2.38 -17.64
N LEU A 69 4.12 -2.50 -16.33
CA LEU A 69 3.86 -3.78 -15.70
C LEU A 69 2.49 -4.34 -16.14
N LYS A 70 2.50 -5.56 -16.70
CA LYS A 70 1.25 -6.22 -17.13
C LYS A 70 0.27 -6.39 -15.95
N PRO A 71 -1.06 -6.26 -16.18
CA PRO A 71 -2.06 -6.34 -15.10
C PRO A 71 -1.95 -7.59 -14.22
N ASN A 72 -1.62 -8.74 -14.81
CA ASN A 72 -1.44 -10.00 -14.06
C ASN A 72 -0.20 -10.01 -13.14
N ARG A 73 0.70 -9.05 -13.28
CA ARG A 73 1.90 -8.89 -12.43
C ARG A 73 1.70 -7.87 -11.29
N ILE A 74 0.72 -6.98 -11.39
CA ILE A 74 0.42 -5.97 -10.37
C ILE A 74 0.17 -6.59 -8.98
N PRO A 75 -0.58 -7.70 -8.82
CA PRO A 75 -0.75 -8.33 -7.51
C PRO A 75 0.58 -8.79 -6.85
N PHE A 76 1.55 -9.19 -7.65
CA PHE A 76 2.87 -9.58 -7.13
C PHE A 76 3.70 -8.38 -6.66
N LEU A 77 3.59 -7.24 -7.37
CA LEU A 77 4.19 -5.99 -6.93
C LEU A 77 3.59 -5.56 -5.58
N ARG A 78 2.25 -5.49 -5.49
CA ARG A 78 1.54 -5.06 -4.27
C ARG A 78 1.82 -5.96 -3.06
N ARG A 79 2.05 -7.27 -3.26
CA ARG A 79 2.45 -8.20 -2.19
C ARG A 79 3.83 -7.89 -1.60
N SER A 80 4.69 -7.16 -2.31
CA SER A 80 6.01 -6.76 -1.82
C SER A 80 5.99 -5.46 -1.01
N MET A 81 4.81 -4.85 -0.84
CA MET A 81 4.62 -3.58 -0.15
C MET A 81 3.60 -3.74 0.97
N GLY A 82 3.84 -3.09 2.11
CA GLY A 82 2.84 -2.88 3.16
C GLY A 82 2.27 -1.48 3.03
N VAL A 83 0.95 -1.35 3.05
CA VAL A 83 0.26 -0.06 2.94
C VAL A 83 -0.76 0.08 4.06
N VAL A 84 -0.73 1.22 4.73
CA VAL A 84 -1.77 1.63 5.67
C VAL A 84 -2.58 2.73 5.00
N PHE A 85 -3.86 2.47 4.77
CA PHE A 85 -4.77 3.42 4.13
C PHE A 85 -5.43 4.34 5.16
N GLN A 86 -5.72 5.56 4.77
CA GLN A 86 -6.39 6.54 5.63
C GLN A 86 -7.82 6.08 6.00
N ASP A 87 -8.50 5.37 5.11
CA ASP A 87 -9.83 4.79 5.28
C ASP A 87 -9.79 3.35 5.82
N PHE A 88 -8.62 2.92 6.32
CA PHE A 88 -8.28 1.60 6.87
C PHE A 88 -8.51 0.42 5.93
N ARG A 89 -9.45 0.47 5.01
CA ARG A 89 -9.85 -0.59 4.05
C ARG A 89 -10.01 -1.96 4.71
N LEU A 90 -10.57 -1.97 5.92
CA LEU A 90 -10.88 -3.20 6.65
C LEU A 90 -12.14 -3.87 6.08
N LEU A 91 -12.20 -5.19 6.21
CA LEU A 91 -13.38 -5.98 5.90
C LEU A 91 -14.36 -5.87 7.09
N PRO A 92 -15.49 -5.14 6.94
CA PRO A 92 -16.34 -4.79 8.08
C PRO A 92 -17.10 -5.98 8.64
N ASP A 93 -17.33 -7.02 7.83
CA ASP A 93 -18.01 -8.28 8.13
C ASP A 93 -17.07 -9.38 8.64
N ARG A 94 -15.81 -9.04 8.91
CA ARG A 94 -14.77 -9.94 9.40
C ARG A 94 -14.22 -9.47 10.73
N THR A 95 -13.86 -10.42 11.58
CA THR A 95 -13.24 -10.09 12.86
C THR A 95 -11.86 -9.46 12.70
N VAL A 96 -11.32 -8.86 13.77
CA VAL A 96 -9.94 -8.37 13.82
C VAL A 96 -8.96 -9.48 13.44
N TYR A 97 -9.15 -10.68 13.99
CA TYR A 97 -8.34 -11.85 13.63
C TYR A 97 -8.40 -12.15 12.13
N ASP A 98 -9.61 -12.18 11.55
CA ASP A 98 -9.80 -12.52 10.14
C ASP A 98 -9.24 -11.45 9.20
N ASN A 99 -9.32 -10.17 9.57
CA ASN A 99 -8.71 -9.07 8.81
C ASN A 99 -7.18 -9.24 8.71
N VAL A 100 -6.51 -9.57 9.83
CA VAL A 100 -5.07 -9.83 9.83
C VAL A 100 -4.75 -11.12 9.07
N ALA A 101 -5.53 -12.19 9.30
CA ALA A 101 -5.37 -13.46 8.60
C ALA A 101 -5.54 -13.33 7.09
N TYR A 102 -6.43 -12.45 6.64
CA TYR A 102 -6.71 -12.24 5.22
C TYR A 102 -5.48 -11.82 4.42
N ALA A 103 -4.66 -10.91 4.97
CA ALA A 103 -3.40 -10.51 4.34
C ALA A 103 -2.44 -11.72 4.17
N MET A 104 -2.42 -12.63 5.14
CA MET A 104 -1.60 -13.83 5.08
C MET A 104 -2.13 -14.85 4.06
N TYR A 105 -3.46 -14.96 3.88
CA TYR A 105 -4.05 -15.80 2.82
C TYR A 105 -3.66 -15.28 1.42
N ILE A 106 -3.65 -13.97 1.21
CA ILE A 106 -3.25 -13.37 -0.07
C ILE A 106 -1.82 -13.76 -0.45
N VAL A 107 -0.90 -13.84 0.53
CA VAL A 107 0.48 -14.28 0.29
C VAL A 107 0.65 -15.82 0.35
N ARG A 108 -0.44 -16.55 0.37
CA ARG A 108 -0.48 -18.03 0.39
C ARG A 108 0.19 -18.66 1.60
N ALA A 109 0.13 -18.03 2.77
CA ALA A 109 0.59 -18.63 4.02
C ALA A 109 -0.24 -19.86 4.37
N THR A 110 0.41 -20.89 4.93
CA THR A 110 -0.32 -22.10 5.35
C THR A 110 -1.23 -21.83 6.56
N PRO A 111 -2.33 -22.58 6.72
CA PRO A 111 -3.22 -22.42 7.88
C PRO A 111 -2.50 -22.57 9.23
N ARG A 112 -1.50 -23.45 9.29
CA ARG A 112 -0.65 -23.62 10.50
C ARG A 112 0.14 -22.34 10.80
N HIS A 113 0.69 -21.69 9.78
CA HIS A 113 1.45 -20.47 9.92
C HIS A 113 0.54 -19.31 10.36
N ILE A 114 -0.64 -19.19 9.76
CA ILE A 114 -1.64 -18.16 10.11
C ILE A 114 -2.06 -18.28 11.59
N ARG A 115 -2.45 -19.49 12.03
CA ARG A 115 -2.85 -19.74 13.43
C ARG A 115 -1.77 -19.41 14.45
N ARG A 116 -0.50 -19.49 14.06
CA ARG A 116 0.64 -19.12 14.92
C ARG A 116 0.90 -17.62 14.88
N GLN A 117 0.92 -17.01 13.71
CA GLN A 117 1.39 -15.63 13.52
C GLN A 117 0.34 -14.58 13.90
N VAL A 118 -0.94 -14.80 13.57
CA VAL A 118 -1.97 -13.79 13.84
C VAL A 118 -2.09 -13.44 15.33
N PRO A 119 -2.17 -14.42 16.26
CA PRO A 119 -2.19 -14.08 17.69
C PRO A 119 -0.93 -13.34 18.16
N MET A 120 0.23 -13.70 17.63
CA MET A 120 1.50 -13.06 17.98
C MET A 120 1.52 -11.60 17.51
N ILE A 121 1.06 -11.33 16.29
CA ILE A 121 0.95 -9.96 15.74
C ILE A 121 -0.06 -9.14 16.56
N LEU A 122 -1.22 -9.70 16.88
CA LEU A 122 -2.24 -9.03 17.70
C LEU A 122 -1.71 -8.72 19.11
N SER A 123 -0.90 -9.60 19.69
CA SER A 123 -0.24 -9.36 20.97
C SER A 123 0.77 -8.22 20.88
N LEU A 124 1.55 -8.17 19.81
CA LEU A 124 2.57 -7.13 19.60
C LEU A 124 1.95 -5.73 19.52
N VAL A 125 0.75 -5.61 18.95
CA VAL A 125 0.03 -4.32 18.82
C VAL A 125 -1.02 -4.10 19.92
N GLY A 126 -1.06 -4.94 20.97
CA GLY A 126 -1.96 -4.78 22.10
C GLY A 126 -3.43 -5.13 21.84
N LEU A 127 -3.73 -5.89 20.77
CA LEU A 127 -5.09 -6.24 20.35
C LEU A 127 -5.49 -7.69 20.66
N SER A 128 -4.75 -8.41 21.52
CA SER A 128 -5.03 -9.83 21.83
C SER A 128 -6.47 -10.08 22.29
N ASN A 129 -6.98 -9.22 23.18
CA ASN A 129 -8.31 -9.31 23.76
C ASN A 129 -9.43 -8.86 22.78
N LYS A 130 -9.07 -8.25 21.67
CA LYS A 130 -9.99 -7.75 20.64
C LYS A 130 -10.05 -8.64 19.39
N ALA A 131 -9.36 -9.77 19.39
CA ALA A 131 -9.24 -10.66 18.22
C ALA A 131 -10.59 -11.10 17.62
N LYS A 132 -11.62 -11.24 18.44
CA LYS A 132 -12.98 -11.67 18.05
C LYS A 132 -13.93 -10.50 17.75
N MET A 133 -13.51 -9.27 17.99
CA MET A 133 -14.33 -8.08 17.74
C MET A 133 -14.33 -7.75 16.23
N TYR A 134 -15.31 -6.98 15.82
CA TYR A 134 -15.42 -6.45 14.47
C TYR A 134 -14.83 -5.02 14.39
N PRO A 135 -14.45 -4.54 13.17
CA PRO A 135 -13.86 -3.22 13.02
C PRO A 135 -14.68 -2.07 13.59
N ASN A 136 -16.01 -2.13 13.50
CA ASN A 136 -16.92 -1.11 14.02
C ASN A 136 -17.01 -1.08 15.56
N GLU A 137 -16.45 -2.06 16.24
CA GLU A 137 -16.36 -2.13 17.70
C GLU A 137 -15.02 -1.57 18.22
N LEU A 138 -14.15 -1.08 17.32
CA LEU A 138 -12.85 -0.52 17.64
C LEU A 138 -12.84 0.99 17.50
N SER A 139 -11.97 1.65 18.28
CA SER A 139 -11.62 3.06 18.07
C SER A 139 -10.68 3.20 16.85
N GLY A 140 -10.64 4.40 16.28
CA GLY A 140 -9.81 4.70 15.09
C GLY A 140 -8.29 4.74 15.34
N GLY A 141 -7.85 4.48 16.57
CA GLY A 141 -6.44 4.50 16.93
C GLY A 141 -5.94 3.20 17.54
#